data_2e31294034cc305e8e9b556a9490b6ba
#
_entry.id   2e31294034cc305e8e9b556a9490b6ba
#
_cell.length_a   1.000
_cell.length_b   1.000
_cell.length_c   1.000
_cell.angle_alpha   90.00
_cell.angle_beta   90.00
_cell.angle_gamma   90.00
#
_symmetry.space_group_name_H-M   'P 1'
#
loop_
_entity.id
_entity.type
_entity.pdbx_description
1 polymer ?
#
loop_
_entity_poly.entity_id
_entity_poly.type
_entity_poly.pdbx_seq_one_letter_code
_entity_poly.pdbx_strand_id
1 'polypeptide(L)'
;VYKRQDLGYVVDALVDGAYAGDYYVGGDKIDLTIKGLSGRNADPQNLMSLPLATRDGEVVPLMAVAEMQYGSGPEQIQRRERLRAITVQVSPPAEMPLEAAMDLVNDQIIEPLIDEGVIGSEYFIGLSGTADKLRQAWDALQFNFLLAVLITYLLMAALFESWLYPLVVIFSVPLGAVGGIVGLWVLNFFVPQSLDVLTMLGFIILIGTVVNNAILIVHQSLVHMREEHLSPIEAVPLSVRTLIRPICITTLTTVLGLLPLVLFPGAGSELYRGLGVVFLGGMVVSTCFTLVLVPVVFVLFMDLRSLLRLEQETTTAPMDGRANSPSGDSPVALLPDRQSV
;
A
#
# COMPACT_ATOMS: atom_id res chain seq x y z
N VAL A 1 -55.01 -23.49 10.85
CA VAL A 1 -54.16 -22.75 11.79
C VAL A 1 -52.96 -22.23 11.05
N TYR A 2 -52.87 -20.91 10.85
CA TYR A 2 -51.68 -20.25 10.31
C TYR A 2 -50.52 -20.44 11.28
N LYS A 3 -49.36 -20.87 10.77
CA LYS A 3 -48.11 -20.70 11.52
C LYS A 3 -47.81 -19.21 11.53
N ARG A 4 -47.25 -18.69 12.64
CA ARG A 4 -46.87 -17.25 12.79
C ARG A 4 -46.00 -16.76 11.63
N GLN A 5 -45.15 -17.64 11.08
CA GLN A 5 -44.27 -17.30 9.94
C GLN A 5 -45.06 -17.10 8.63
N ASP A 6 -46.08 -17.96 8.36
CA ASP A 6 -46.88 -17.85 7.14
C ASP A 6 -47.73 -16.56 7.17
N LEU A 7 -48.27 -16.20 8.35
CA LEU A 7 -48.98 -14.96 8.56
C LEU A 7 -48.06 -13.74 8.37
N GLY A 8 -46.90 -13.77 8.99
CA GLY A 8 -45.92 -12.71 8.86
C GLY A 8 -45.49 -12.48 7.42
N TYR A 9 -45.20 -13.56 6.68
CA TYR A 9 -44.79 -13.46 5.27
C TYR A 9 -45.90 -12.88 4.38
N VAL A 10 -47.20 -13.27 4.61
CA VAL A 10 -48.33 -12.72 3.84
C VAL A 10 -48.53 -11.23 4.15
N VAL A 11 -48.45 -10.84 5.42
CA VAL A 11 -48.57 -9.44 5.81
C VAL A 11 -47.43 -8.61 5.23
N ASP A 12 -46.19 -9.10 5.31
CA ASP A 12 -45.03 -8.47 4.72
C ASP A 12 -45.14 -8.28 3.21
N ALA A 13 -45.58 -9.35 2.51
CA ALA A 13 -45.84 -9.28 1.08
C ALA A 13 -46.94 -8.26 0.70
N LEU A 14 -47.94 -8.08 1.55
CA LEU A 14 -49.03 -7.13 1.28
C LEU A 14 -48.66 -5.69 1.59
N VAL A 15 -47.76 -5.44 2.53
CA VAL A 15 -47.37 -4.10 3.02
C VAL A 15 -46.12 -3.60 2.33
N ASP A 16 -45.02 -4.25 2.59
CA ASP A 16 -43.67 -3.81 2.19
C ASP A 16 -43.10 -4.58 0.99
N GLY A 17 -43.53 -5.83 0.84
CA GLY A 17 -43.05 -6.78 -0.13
C GLY A 17 -42.16 -7.85 0.48
N ALA A 18 -42.57 -9.12 0.26
CA ALA A 18 -41.81 -10.27 0.76
C ALA A 18 -40.85 -10.80 -0.31
N TYR A 19 -39.67 -11.13 0.10
CA TYR A 19 -38.68 -11.79 -0.75
C TYR A 19 -39.14 -13.17 -1.14
N ALA A 20 -39.19 -13.44 -2.44
CA ALA A 20 -39.66 -14.70 -3.00
C ALA A 20 -38.52 -15.59 -3.54
N GLY A 21 -37.42 -15.00 -3.94
CA GLY A 21 -36.29 -15.73 -4.49
C GLY A 21 -35.40 -14.86 -5.36
N ASP A 22 -34.43 -15.49 -6.00
CA ASP A 22 -33.46 -14.83 -6.87
C ASP A 22 -33.78 -15.06 -8.34
N TYR A 23 -33.66 -14.06 -9.14
CA TYR A 23 -33.71 -14.13 -10.60
C TYR A 23 -32.37 -13.71 -11.19
N TYR A 24 -31.80 -14.51 -12.09
CA TYR A 24 -30.50 -14.28 -12.67
C TYR A 24 -30.63 -13.83 -14.13
N VAL A 25 -30.05 -12.66 -14.45
CA VAL A 25 -30.00 -12.11 -15.81
C VAL A 25 -28.56 -11.74 -16.15
N GLY A 26 -28.00 -12.37 -17.17
CA GLY A 26 -26.64 -12.04 -17.64
C GLY A 26 -25.52 -12.26 -16.63
N GLY A 27 -25.78 -13.04 -15.57
CA GLY A 27 -24.83 -13.25 -14.46
C GLY A 27 -25.11 -12.37 -13.23
N ASP A 28 -25.98 -11.39 -13.35
CA ASP A 28 -26.39 -10.53 -12.24
C ASP A 28 -27.56 -11.15 -11.47
N LYS A 29 -27.48 -11.10 -10.15
CA LYS A 29 -28.51 -11.54 -9.24
C LYS A 29 -29.50 -10.40 -8.97
N ILE A 30 -30.78 -10.63 -9.25
CA ILE A 30 -31.89 -9.71 -9.00
C ILE A 30 -32.85 -10.33 -7.99
N ASP A 31 -33.12 -9.63 -6.89
CA ASP A 31 -34.04 -10.08 -5.88
C ASP A 31 -35.50 -10.00 -6.41
N LEU A 32 -36.20 -11.14 -6.37
CA LEU A 32 -37.62 -11.20 -6.72
C LEU A 32 -38.45 -10.93 -5.49
N THR A 33 -39.19 -9.85 -5.49
CA THR A 33 -40.06 -9.45 -4.38
C THR A 33 -41.51 -9.51 -4.79
N ILE A 34 -42.32 -10.21 -4.02
CA ILE A 34 -43.80 -10.25 -4.20
C ILE A 34 -44.41 -9.10 -3.38
N LYS A 35 -45.15 -8.23 -4.04
CA LYS A 35 -45.73 -7.06 -3.39
C LYS A 35 -47.24 -6.98 -3.72
N GLY A 36 -48.02 -6.59 -2.72
CA GLY A 36 -49.43 -6.28 -2.92
C GLY A 36 -49.63 -5.07 -3.85
N LEU A 37 -50.77 -5.00 -4.54
CA LEU A 37 -51.09 -3.86 -5.39
C LEU A 37 -51.05 -2.54 -4.59
N SER A 38 -50.12 -1.71 -4.94
CA SER A 38 -49.81 -0.46 -4.25
C SER A 38 -50.97 0.53 -4.24
N GLY A 39 -51.16 1.21 -3.14
CA GLY A 39 -52.01 2.39 -3.00
C GLY A 39 -53.07 2.33 -1.89
N ARG A 40 -53.59 1.17 -1.54
CA ARG A 40 -54.55 1.04 -0.44
C ARG A 40 -53.98 0.44 0.86
N ASN A 41 -52.85 -0.22 0.76
CA ASN A 41 -52.29 -1.03 1.86
C ASN A 41 -51.28 -0.24 2.75
N ALA A 42 -50.91 0.96 2.33
CA ALA A 42 -49.98 1.79 3.10
C ALA A 42 -50.63 2.54 4.28
N ASP A 43 -51.98 2.57 4.32
CA ASP A 43 -52.70 3.20 5.43
C ASP A 43 -52.90 2.16 6.56
N PRO A 44 -52.39 2.43 7.78
CA PRO A 44 -52.58 1.54 8.93
C PRO A 44 -54.04 1.17 9.21
N GLN A 45 -54.99 2.03 8.87
CA GLN A 45 -56.42 1.77 9.07
C GLN A 45 -56.94 0.67 8.15
N ASN A 46 -56.39 0.52 6.95
CA ASN A 46 -56.76 -0.50 6.01
C ASN A 46 -56.05 -1.84 6.24
N LEU A 47 -54.96 -1.84 7.01
CA LEU A 47 -54.16 -3.04 7.27
C LEU A 47 -54.97 -4.17 7.90
N MET A 48 -55.86 -3.85 8.86
CA MET A 48 -56.65 -4.81 9.58
C MET A 48 -57.78 -5.46 8.69
N SER A 49 -58.10 -4.84 7.59
CA SER A 49 -59.10 -5.35 6.62
C SER A 49 -58.45 -6.20 5.50
N LEU A 50 -57.15 -6.38 5.49
CA LEU A 50 -56.45 -7.15 4.46
C LEU A 50 -56.97 -8.61 4.42
N PRO A 51 -57.27 -9.11 3.23
CA PRO A 51 -57.77 -10.47 3.06
C PRO A 51 -56.62 -11.50 3.19
N LEU A 52 -56.76 -12.43 4.09
CA LEU A 52 -55.88 -13.57 4.27
C LEU A 52 -56.57 -14.84 3.76
N ALA A 53 -55.93 -15.58 2.86
CA ALA A 53 -56.43 -16.87 2.41
C ALA A 53 -56.07 -17.98 3.40
N THR A 54 -57.04 -18.67 3.94
CA THR A 54 -56.80 -19.86 4.79
C THR A 54 -56.39 -21.06 3.94
N ARG A 55 -55.86 -22.11 4.57
CA ARG A 55 -55.52 -23.37 3.86
C ARG A 55 -56.71 -24.03 3.20
N ASP A 56 -57.91 -23.81 3.74
CA ASP A 56 -59.16 -24.38 3.24
C ASP A 56 -59.79 -23.52 2.13
N GLY A 57 -59.09 -22.44 1.71
CA GLY A 57 -59.52 -21.55 0.63
C GLY A 57 -60.50 -20.45 1.06
N GLU A 58 -60.86 -20.37 2.33
CA GLU A 58 -61.65 -19.26 2.84
C GLU A 58 -60.82 -17.99 3.02
N VAL A 59 -61.43 -16.84 2.77
CA VAL A 59 -60.79 -15.53 2.94
C VAL A 59 -61.30 -14.89 4.23
N VAL A 60 -60.36 -14.63 5.15
CA VAL A 60 -60.68 -13.95 6.43
C VAL A 60 -59.91 -12.64 6.54
N PRO A 61 -60.45 -11.56 7.14
CA PRO A 61 -59.71 -10.34 7.34
C PRO A 61 -58.64 -10.52 8.41
N LEU A 62 -57.51 -9.76 8.30
CA LEU A 62 -56.43 -9.84 9.27
C LEU A 62 -56.89 -9.61 10.72
N MET A 63 -57.89 -8.72 10.94
CA MET A 63 -58.46 -8.46 12.26
C MET A 63 -59.09 -9.71 12.94
N ALA A 64 -59.39 -10.74 12.21
CA ALA A 64 -59.92 -11.96 12.78
C ALA A 64 -58.86 -12.86 13.43
N VAL A 65 -57.58 -12.65 13.10
CA VAL A 65 -56.43 -13.48 13.54
C VAL A 65 -55.30 -12.70 14.22
N ALA A 66 -55.34 -11.36 14.17
CA ALA A 66 -54.32 -10.51 14.73
C ALA A 66 -54.92 -9.20 15.31
N GLU A 67 -54.25 -8.65 16.32
CA GLU A 67 -54.54 -7.34 16.90
C GLU A 67 -53.42 -6.40 16.55
N MET A 68 -53.73 -5.18 16.10
CA MET A 68 -52.75 -4.15 15.80
C MET A 68 -52.54 -3.22 17.00
N GLN A 69 -51.31 -3.13 17.43
CA GLN A 69 -50.90 -2.20 18.49
C GLN A 69 -49.88 -1.21 17.91
N TYR A 70 -50.13 0.07 18.13
CA TYR A 70 -49.14 1.11 17.80
C TYR A 70 -48.07 1.15 18.88
N GLY A 71 -46.82 1.02 18.44
CA GLY A 71 -45.67 1.09 19.32
C GLY A 71 -44.49 1.71 18.60
N SER A 72 -43.62 2.31 19.36
CA SER A 72 -42.30 2.74 18.81
C SER A 72 -41.30 1.61 18.97
N GLY A 73 -40.71 1.19 17.89
CA GLY A 73 -39.61 0.21 17.88
C GLY A 73 -38.46 0.69 17.04
N PRO A 74 -37.24 0.20 17.27
CA PRO A 74 -36.14 0.51 16.41
C PRO A 74 -36.35 -0.13 15.03
N GLU A 75 -36.31 0.66 13.98
CA GLU A 75 -36.41 0.20 12.60
C GLU A 75 -35.26 -0.77 12.27
N GLN A 76 -34.08 -0.46 12.76
CA GLN A 76 -32.89 -1.29 12.60
C GLN A 76 -32.07 -1.33 13.91
N ILE A 77 -31.70 -2.52 14.35
CA ILE A 77 -30.80 -2.71 15.47
C ILE A 77 -29.43 -3.04 14.92
N GLN A 78 -28.54 -2.04 14.87
CA GLN A 78 -27.16 -2.25 14.49
C GLN A 78 -26.39 -2.90 15.63
N ARG A 79 -25.52 -3.85 15.28
CA ARG A 79 -24.56 -4.46 16.20
C ARG A 79 -23.18 -4.44 15.61
N ARG A 80 -22.19 -4.10 16.43
CA ARG A 80 -20.79 -4.21 16.12
C ARG A 80 -20.13 -5.05 17.20
N GLU A 81 -19.38 -6.06 16.83
CA GLU A 81 -18.74 -6.99 17.78
C GLU A 81 -19.73 -7.61 18.80
N ARG A 82 -20.95 -7.91 18.36
CA ARG A 82 -22.07 -8.46 19.17
C ARG A 82 -22.71 -7.46 20.13
N LEU A 83 -22.18 -6.26 20.29
CA LEU A 83 -22.77 -5.19 21.09
C LEU A 83 -23.71 -4.32 20.26
N ARG A 84 -24.75 -3.76 20.87
CA ARG A 84 -25.58 -2.77 20.19
C ARG A 84 -24.76 -1.53 19.88
N ALA A 85 -24.87 -1.02 18.65
CA ALA A 85 -24.11 0.13 18.17
C ALA A 85 -25.05 1.18 17.58
N ILE A 86 -24.70 2.43 17.80
CA ILE A 86 -25.28 3.59 17.11
C ILE A 86 -24.19 4.14 16.21
N THR A 87 -24.48 4.25 14.91
CA THR A 87 -23.54 4.83 13.95
C THR A 87 -23.87 6.29 13.72
N VAL A 88 -22.92 7.16 14.04
CA VAL A 88 -22.98 8.58 13.71
C VAL A 88 -22.09 8.81 12.50
N GLN A 89 -22.68 9.24 11.39
CA GLN A 89 -21.95 9.53 10.17
C GLN A 89 -21.52 11.00 10.18
N VAL A 90 -20.20 11.22 10.09
CA VAL A 90 -19.59 12.52 9.95
C VAL A 90 -18.95 12.63 8.57
N SER A 91 -19.33 13.65 7.80
CA SER A 91 -18.76 13.94 6.49
C SER A 91 -17.99 15.24 6.56
N PRO A 92 -16.65 15.22 6.57
CA PRO A 92 -15.86 16.44 6.57
C PRO A 92 -16.00 17.17 5.22
N PRO A 93 -15.77 18.50 5.18
CA PRO A 93 -15.69 19.24 3.93
C PRO A 93 -14.52 18.74 3.07
N ALA A 94 -14.63 18.94 1.74
CA ALA A 94 -13.65 18.41 0.77
C ALA A 94 -12.24 18.98 0.97
N GLU A 95 -12.10 20.14 1.57
CA GLU A 95 -10.82 20.79 1.85
C GLU A 95 -10.11 20.24 3.10
N MET A 96 -10.83 19.51 3.95
CA MET A 96 -10.29 18.96 5.18
C MET A 96 -9.81 17.53 4.97
N PRO A 97 -8.52 17.21 5.17
CA PRO A 97 -8.04 15.85 5.16
C PRO A 97 -8.76 14.98 6.19
N LEU A 98 -9.04 13.74 5.82
CA LEU A 98 -9.79 12.81 6.67
C LEU A 98 -9.12 12.58 8.04
N GLU A 99 -7.79 12.51 8.06
CA GLU A 99 -7.01 12.39 9.31
C GLU A 99 -7.21 13.60 10.24
N ALA A 100 -7.13 14.82 9.69
CA ALA A 100 -7.36 16.03 10.46
C ALA A 100 -8.80 16.10 11.01
N ALA A 101 -9.78 15.61 10.26
CA ALA A 101 -11.15 15.51 10.73
C ALA A 101 -11.31 14.47 11.86
N MET A 102 -10.59 13.37 11.78
CA MET A 102 -10.58 12.34 12.84
C MET A 102 -9.96 12.87 14.14
N ASP A 103 -8.81 13.53 14.04
CA ASP A 103 -8.12 14.10 15.18
C ASP A 103 -9.00 15.17 15.84
N LEU A 104 -9.64 16.02 15.02
CA LEU A 104 -10.57 17.04 15.53
C LEU A 104 -11.77 16.42 16.27
N VAL A 105 -12.36 15.36 15.72
CA VAL A 105 -13.48 14.65 16.37
C VAL A 105 -13.02 13.98 17.66
N ASN A 106 -11.84 13.37 17.67
CA ASN A 106 -11.30 12.72 18.84
C ASN A 106 -10.99 13.74 19.95
N ASP A 107 -10.18 14.75 19.64
CA ASP A 107 -9.62 15.68 20.64
C ASP A 107 -10.64 16.73 21.10
N GLN A 108 -11.54 17.18 20.23
CA GLN A 108 -12.47 18.25 20.55
C GLN A 108 -13.88 17.78 20.91
N ILE A 109 -14.23 16.54 20.60
CA ILE A 109 -15.58 16.03 20.84
C ILE A 109 -15.53 14.81 21.77
N ILE A 110 -14.77 13.77 21.41
CA ILE A 110 -14.83 12.49 22.14
C ILE A 110 -14.12 12.59 23.49
N GLU A 111 -12.87 13.05 23.53
CA GLU A 111 -12.11 13.18 24.78
C GLU A 111 -12.80 14.08 25.81
N PRO A 112 -13.27 15.29 25.46
CA PRO A 112 -14.00 16.13 26.44
C PRO A 112 -15.29 15.48 26.97
N LEU A 113 -16.05 14.77 26.13
CA LEU A 113 -17.27 14.09 26.55
C LEU A 113 -17.01 12.93 27.52
N ILE A 114 -15.87 12.27 27.38
CA ILE A 114 -15.42 11.21 28.29
C ILE A 114 -14.94 11.86 29.63
N ASP A 115 -14.13 12.90 29.52
CA ASP A 115 -13.56 13.59 30.71
C ASP A 115 -14.63 14.28 31.56
N GLU A 116 -15.65 14.84 30.93
CA GLU A 116 -16.82 15.43 31.61
C GLU A 116 -17.77 14.37 32.21
N GLY A 117 -17.52 13.09 31.91
CA GLY A 117 -18.36 11.99 32.38
C GLY A 117 -19.75 11.92 31.74
N VAL A 118 -19.98 12.63 30.63
CA VAL A 118 -21.23 12.58 29.87
C VAL A 118 -21.42 11.21 29.26
N ILE A 119 -20.33 10.59 28.85
CA ILE A 119 -20.30 9.22 28.31
C ILE A 119 -19.67 8.31 29.36
N GLY A 120 -20.48 7.39 29.91
CA GLY A 120 -20.01 6.44 30.89
C GLY A 120 -18.99 5.46 30.35
N SER A 121 -18.16 4.90 31.23
CA SER A 121 -17.10 3.92 30.87
C SER A 121 -17.64 2.61 30.26
N GLU A 122 -18.95 2.41 30.29
CA GLU A 122 -19.64 1.28 29.67
C GLU A 122 -19.82 1.42 28.15
N TYR A 123 -19.63 2.62 27.59
CA TYR A 123 -19.74 2.90 26.17
C TYR A 123 -18.37 2.90 25.52
N PHE A 124 -18.25 2.14 24.45
CA PHE A 124 -17.08 2.14 23.59
C PHE A 124 -17.33 3.02 22.35
N ILE A 125 -16.57 4.08 22.21
CA ILE A 125 -16.61 4.93 21.02
C ILE A 125 -15.42 4.59 20.14
N GLY A 126 -15.68 4.14 18.93
CA GLY A 126 -14.67 3.81 17.93
C GLY A 126 -14.91 4.58 16.64
N LEU A 127 -13.90 5.22 16.15
CA LEU A 127 -13.92 5.76 14.79
C LEU A 127 -13.96 4.59 13.82
N SER A 128 -14.82 4.69 12.81
CA SER A 128 -14.98 3.61 11.82
C SER A 128 -15.16 4.20 10.41
N GLY A 129 -15.01 3.38 9.40
CA GLY A 129 -15.16 3.79 8.02
C GLY A 129 -13.85 3.76 7.24
N THR A 130 -13.70 4.65 6.27
CA THR A 130 -12.52 4.68 5.37
C THR A 130 -11.23 4.98 6.14
N ALA A 131 -11.30 5.84 7.14
CA ALA A 131 -10.15 6.23 7.95
C ALA A 131 -9.62 5.11 8.84
N ASP A 132 -10.52 4.35 9.47
CA ASP A 132 -10.14 3.19 10.27
C ASP A 132 -9.49 2.10 9.40
N LYS A 133 -10.06 1.85 8.22
CA LYS A 133 -9.48 0.92 7.25
C LYS A 133 -8.09 1.36 6.78
N LEU A 134 -7.87 2.66 6.58
CA LEU A 134 -6.57 3.20 6.20
C LEU A 134 -5.55 3.01 7.32
N ARG A 135 -5.93 3.31 8.58
CA ARG A 135 -5.06 3.13 9.75
C ARG A 135 -4.70 1.66 9.96
N GLN A 136 -5.70 0.76 9.92
CA GLN A 136 -5.45 -0.69 10.02
C GLN A 136 -4.56 -1.20 8.88
N ALA A 137 -4.75 -0.69 7.67
CA ALA A 137 -3.91 -1.03 6.54
C ALA A 137 -2.47 -0.52 6.73
N TRP A 138 -2.30 0.70 7.21
CA TRP A 138 -0.98 1.26 7.52
C TRP A 138 -0.26 0.44 8.59
N ASP A 139 -0.92 0.12 9.70
CA ASP A 139 -0.35 -0.68 10.77
C ASP A 139 0.06 -2.09 10.30
N ALA A 140 -0.74 -2.69 9.41
CA ALA A 140 -0.43 -4.00 8.83
C ALA A 140 0.70 -3.92 7.78
N LEU A 141 0.79 -2.84 7.03
CA LEU A 141 1.73 -2.71 5.92
C LEU A 141 3.08 -2.12 6.32
N GLN A 142 3.17 -1.28 7.35
CA GLN A 142 4.42 -0.67 7.80
C GLN A 142 5.49 -1.72 8.15
N PHE A 143 5.09 -2.79 8.82
CA PHE A 143 6.00 -3.89 9.14
C PHE A 143 6.44 -4.64 7.88
N ASN A 144 5.52 -4.90 6.96
CA ASN A 144 5.80 -5.56 5.68
C ASN A 144 6.70 -4.71 4.79
N PHE A 145 6.52 -3.37 4.81
CA PHE A 145 7.39 -2.43 4.11
C PHE A 145 8.82 -2.50 4.63
N LEU A 146 8.99 -2.43 5.95
CA LEU A 146 10.31 -2.55 6.58
C LEU A 146 10.96 -3.90 6.28
N LEU A 147 10.17 -4.98 6.35
CA LEU A 147 10.63 -6.33 6.05
C LEU A 147 11.06 -6.47 4.57
N ALA A 148 10.30 -5.89 3.64
CA ALA A 148 10.63 -5.89 2.22
C ALA A 148 11.97 -5.17 1.95
N VAL A 149 12.18 -4.00 2.56
CA VAL A 149 13.46 -3.27 2.46
C VAL A 149 14.59 -4.08 3.06
N LEU A 150 14.39 -4.71 4.23
CA LEU A 150 15.40 -5.52 4.89
C LEU A 150 15.79 -6.75 4.06
N ILE A 151 14.81 -7.50 3.56
CA ILE A 151 15.06 -8.68 2.71
C ILE A 151 15.79 -8.26 1.44
N THR A 152 15.36 -7.18 0.80
CA THR A 152 16.01 -6.65 -0.41
C THR A 152 17.45 -6.24 -0.11
N TYR A 153 17.70 -5.59 1.03
CA TYR A 153 19.05 -5.23 1.47
C TYR A 153 19.93 -6.47 1.67
N LEU A 154 19.44 -7.47 2.41
CA LEU A 154 20.19 -8.70 2.68
C LEU A 154 20.49 -9.48 1.39
N LEU A 155 19.53 -9.57 0.49
CA LEU A 155 19.71 -10.22 -0.81
C LEU A 155 20.81 -9.52 -1.62
N MET A 156 20.78 -8.19 -1.67
CA MET A 156 21.81 -7.41 -2.35
C MET A 156 23.16 -7.52 -1.66
N ALA A 157 23.20 -7.56 -0.31
CA ALA A 157 24.46 -7.72 0.43
C ALA A 157 25.12 -9.08 0.10
N ALA A 158 24.32 -10.13 -0.06
CA ALA A 158 24.80 -11.43 -0.51
C ALA A 158 25.26 -11.40 -1.97
N LEU A 159 24.53 -10.72 -2.86
CA LEU A 159 24.84 -10.63 -4.30
C LEU A 159 26.15 -9.84 -4.55
N PHE A 160 26.33 -8.73 -3.85
CA PHE A 160 27.52 -7.87 -4.02
C PHE A 160 28.70 -8.28 -3.13
N GLU A 161 28.54 -9.29 -2.26
CA GLU A 161 29.54 -9.68 -1.25
C GLU A 161 30.05 -8.48 -0.43
N SER A 162 29.14 -7.54 -0.16
CA SER A 162 29.47 -6.28 0.52
C SER A 162 28.25 -5.71 1.22
N TRP A 163 28.42 -5.24 2.44
CA TRP A 163 27.36 -4.54 3.20
C TRP A 163 27.15 -3.07 2.74
N LEU A 164 28.09 -2.51 2.02
CA LEU A 164 28.11 -1.08 1.70
C LEU A 164 27.41 -0.77 0.36
N TYR A 165 27.60 -1.57 -0.67
CA TYR A 165 26.99 -1.32 -1.99
C TYR A 165 25.47 -1.33 -1.98
N PRO A 166 24.80 -2.22 -1.22
CA PRO A 166 23.36 -2.20 -1.10
C PRO A 166 22.80 -0.88 -0.56
N LEU A 167 23.55 -0.20 0.29
CA LEU A 167 23.15 1.07 0.89
C LEU A 167 23.01 2.17 -0.17
N VAL A 168 23.90 2.19 -1.16
CA VAL A 168 23.81 3.10 -2.32
C VAL A 168 22.55 2.82 -3.14
N VAL A 169 22.23 1.54 -3.35
CA VAL A 169 21.07 1.12 -4.13
C VAL A 169 19.76 1.46 -3.41
N ILE A 170 19.67 1.23 -2.09
CA ILE A 170 18.47 1.53 -1.29
C ILE A 170 18.15 3.03 -1.28
N PHE A 171 19.15 3.90 -1.47
CA PHE A 171 18.92 5.33 -1.59
C PHE A 171 18.00 5.71 -2.76
N SER A 172 17.82 4.82 -3.74
CA SER A 172 16.85 5.00 -4.84
C SER A 172 15.39 4.77 -4.43
N VAL A 173 15.12 4.04 -3.35
CA VAL A 173 13.76 3.68 -2.90
C VAL A 173 12.93 4.90 -2.50
N PRO A 174 13.41 5.84 -1.66
CA PRO A 174 12.68 7.05 -1.34
C PRO A 174 12.28 7.88 -2.57
N LEU A 175 13.15 7.89 -3.59
CA LEU A 175 12.87 8.61 -4.84
C LEU A 175 11.73 7.97 -5.63
N GLY A 176 11.64 6.64 -5.63
CA GLY A 176 10.51 5.93 -6.17
C GLY A 176 9.21 6.28 -5.44
N ALA A 177 9.26 6.32 -4.11
CA ALA A 177 8.10 6.70 -3.30
C ALA A 177 7.63 8.14 -3.59
N VAL A 178 8.55 9.10 -3.70
CA VAL A 178 8.24 10.48 -4.12
C VAL A 178 7.58 10.48 -5.50
N GLY A 179 8.10 9.69 -6.45
CA GLY A 179 7.50 9.54 -7.78
C GLY A 179 6.08 8.99 -7.74
N GLY A 180 5.80 8.03 -6.88
CA GLY A 180 4.46 7.48 -6.66
C GLY A 180 3.50 8.53 -6.10
N ILE A 181 3.93 9.34 -5.13
CA ILE A 181 3.15 10.46 -4.57
C ILE A 181 2.87 11.51 -5.63
N VAL A 182 3.87 11.89 -6.43
CA VAL A 182 3.71 12.84 -7.55
C VAL A 182 2.71 12.29 -8.58
N GLY A 183 2.79 11.00 -8.90
CA GLY A 183 1.83 10.34 -9.78
C GLY A 183 0.39 10.44 -9.27
N LEU A 184 0.16 10.15 -7.99
CA LEU A 184 -1.15 10.31 -7.33
C LEU A 184 -1.61 11.77 -7.34
N TRP A 185 -0.72 12.70 -7.04
CA TRP A 185 -1.03 14.12 -7.07
C TRP A 185 -1.50 14.57 -8.45
N VAL A 186 -0.78 14.16 -9.51
CA VAL A 186 -1.19 14.44 -10.91
C VAL A 186 -2.53 13.81 -11.25
N LEU A 187 -2.78 12.57 -10.84
CA LEU A 187 -4.07 11.92 -11.09
C LEU A 187 -5.21 12.66 -10.41
N ASN A 188 -5.02 13.15 -9.19
CA ASN A 188 -6.05 13.84 -8.42
C ASN A 188 -6.53 15.15 -9.05
N PHE A 189 -5.81 15.72 -10.03
CA PHE A 189 -6.33 16.83 -10.85
C PHE A 189 -7.46 16.40 -11.80
N PHE A 190 -7.50 15.12 -12.17
CA PHE A 190 -8.45 14.59 -13.15
C PHE A 190 -9.51 13.71 -12.49
N VAL A 191 -9.11 12.88 -11.57
CA VAL A 191 -9.97 11.90 -10.89
C VAL A 191 -9.56 11.81 -9.44
N PRO A 192 -10.47 12.08 -8.48
CA PRO A 192 -10.15 11.94 -7.07
C PRO A 192 -9.84 10.47 -6.74
N GLN A 193 -8.62 10.23 -6.31
CA GLN A 193 -8.12 8.93 -5.87
C GLN A 193 -7.56 9.06 -4.46
N SER A 194 -8.22 8.41 -3.51
CA SER A 194 -7.74 8.36 -2.13
C SER A 194 -6.56 7.39 -1.97
N LEU A 195 -5.77 7.62 -0.93
CA LEU A 195 -4.73 6.69 -0.51
C LEU A 195 -5.40 5.50 0.20
N ASP A 196 -5.67 4.45 -0.54
CA ASP A 196 -6.29 3.23 -0.05
C ASP A 196 -5.25 2.09 0.12
N VAL A 197 -5.72 0.93 0.61
CA VAL A 197 -4.87 -0.25 0.83
C VAL A 197 -4.17 -0.72 -0.45
N LEU A 198 -4.88 -0.67 -1.59
CA LEU A 198 -4.33 -1.10 -2.88
C LEU A 198 -3.28 -0.12 -3.39
N THR A 199 -3.50 1.18 -3.18
CA THR A 199 -2.52 2.23 -3.49
C THR A 199 -1.26 2.06 -2.65
N MET A 200 -1.39 1.74 -1.34
CA MET A 200 -0.25 1.43 -0.47
C MET A 200 0.51 0.19 -0.91
N LEU A 201 -0.19 -0.86 -1.36
CA LEU A 201 0.43 -2.04 -1.94
C LEU A 201 1.28 -1.69 -3.17
N GLY A 202 0.86 -0.69 -3.95
CA GLY A 202 1.63 -0.16 -5.07
C GLY A 202 3.03 0.33 -4.67
N PHE A 203 3.15 1.01 -3.51
CA PHE A 203 4.46 1.42 -2.98
C PHE A 203 5.35 0.24 -2.60
N ILE A 204 4.79 -0.84 -2.03
CA ILE A 204 5.56 -2.03 -1.67
C ILE A 204 6.12 -2.71 -2.93
N ILE A 205 5.30 -2.88 -3.97
CA ILE A 205 5.71 -3.46 -5.25
C ILE A 205 6.78 -2.58 -5.93
N LEU A 206 6.64 -1.27 -5.81
CA LEU A 206 7.56 -0.29 -6.37
C LEU A 206 8.98 -0.44 -5.82
N ILE A 207 9.16 -0.77 -4.52
CA ILE A 207 10.47 -0.96 -3.90
C ILE A 207 11.29 -1.99 -4.69
N GLY A 208 10.72 -3.18 -4.92
CA GLY A 208 11.42 -4.25 -5.62
C GLY A 208 11.79 -3.89 -7.07
N THR A 209 10.94 -3.09 -7.74
CA THR A 209 11.15 -2.74 -9.15
C THR A 209 12.15 -1.61 -9.32
N VAL A 210 12.12 -0.60 -8.45
CA VAL A 210 13.05 0.54 -8.46
C VAL A 210 14.47 0.08 -8.19
N VAL A 211 14.64 -0.80 -7.21
CA VAL A 211 15.93 -1.36 -6.81
C VAL A 211 16.59 -2.12 -7.95
N ASN A 212 15.81 -2.81 -8.81
CA ASN A 212 16.33 -3.59 -9.93
C ASN A 212 17.18 -2.74 -10.90
N ASN A 213 16.72 -1.53 -11.25
CA ASN A 213 17.48 -0.65 -12.15
C ASN A 213 18.79 -0.16 -11.51
N ALA A 214 18.77 0.15 -10.22
CA ALA A 214 19.95 0.58 -9.48
C ALA A 214 20.98 -0.56 -9.32
N ILE A 215 20.52 -1.80 -9.08
CA ILE A 215 21.38 -2.99 -9.02
C ILE A 215 22.18 -3.16 -10.31
N LEU A 216 21.51 -3.05 -11.47
CA LEU A 216 22.19 -3.20 -12.77
C LEU A 216 23.34 -2.20 -12.94
N ILE A 217 23.12 -0.93 -12.60
CA ILE A 217 24.13 0.12 -12.72
C ILE A 217 25.33 -0.16 -11.81
N VAL A 218 25.06 -0.46 -10.52
CA VAL A 218 26.11 -0.74 -9.54
C VAL A 218 26.89 -2.01 -9.90
N HIS A 219 26.19 -3.07 -10.27
CA HIS A 219 26.81 -4.34 -10.69
C HIS A 219 27.73 -4.14 -11.90
N GLN A 220 27.24 -3.49 -12.96
CA GLN A 220 28.03 -3.24 -14.17
C GLN A 220 29.25 -2.36 -13.87
N SER A 221 29.08 -1.37 -12.98
CA SER A 221 30.21 -0.52 -12.57
C SER A 221 31.27 -1.33 -11.81
N LEU A 222 30.87 -2.26 -10.95
CA LEU A 222 31.79 -3.16 -10.26
C LEU A 222 32.50 -4.13 -11.24
N VAL A 223 31.82 -4.63 -12.26
CA VAL A 223 32.42 -5.46 -13.31
C VAL A 223 33.52 -4.69 -14.05
N HIS A 224 33.24 -3.48 -14.56
CA HIS A 224 34.25 -2.65 -15.21
C HIS A 224 35.44 -2.29 -14.30
N MET A 225 35.17 -2.07 -13.01
CA MET A 225 36.25 -1.80 -12.05
C MET A 225 37.11 -3.03 -11.75
N ARG A 226 36.51 -4.24 -11.72
CA ARG A 226 37.23 -5.50 -11.37
C ARG A 226 37.92 -6.13 -12.57
N GLU A 227 37.26 -6.18 -13.73
CA GLU A 227 37.75 -6.86 -14.91
C GLU A 227 38.58 -5.96 -15.82
N GLU A 228 38.17 -4.70 -15.99
CA GLU A 228 38.86 -3.74 -16.88
C GLU A 228 39.80 -2.83 -16.09
N HIS A 229 39.89 -2.96 -14.77
CA HIS A 229 40.73 -2.17 -13.87
C HIS A 229 40.53 -0.64 -13.99
N LEU A 230 39.31 -0.21 -14.37
CA LEU A 230 38.97 1.19 -14.53
C LEU A 230 38.79 1.88 -13.17
N SER A 231 39.11 3.18 -13.11
CA SER A 231 38.79 3.99 -11.95
C SER A 231 37.27 4.15 -11.78
N PRO A 232 36.74 4.39 -10.56
CA PRO A 232 35.32 4.62 -10.34
C PRO A 232 34.71 5.70 -11.23
N ILE A 233 35.47 6.78 -11.47
CA ILE A 233 35.06 7.93 -12.28
C ILE A 233 34.92 7.55 -13.76
N GLU A 234 35.65 6.57 -14.24
CA GLU A 234 35.59 6.08 -15.63
C GLU A 234 34.59 4.94 -15.79
N ALA A 235 34.56 3.98 -14.85
CA ALA A 235 33.73 2.79 -14.89
C ALA A 235 32.23 3.13 -14.80
N VAL A 236 31.86 4.09 -13.96
CA VAL A 236 30.44 4.42 -13.71
C VAL A 236 29.76 5.09 -14.91
N PRO A 237 30.31 6.12 -15.57
CA PRO A 237 29.73 6.68 -16.79
C PRO A 237 29.64 5.68 -17.94
N LEU A 238 30.62 4.77 -18.05
CA LEU A 238 30.62 3.72 -19.05
C LEU A 238 29.45 2.75 -18.82
N SER A 239 29.24 2.34 -17.58
CA SER A 239 28.12 1.47 -17.18
C SER A 239 26.77 2.12 -17.47
N VAL A 240 26.61 3.41 -17.15
CA VAL A 240 25.37 4.14 -17.45
C VAL A 240 25.12 4.20 -18.97
N ARG A 241 26.15 4.49 -19.78
CA ARG A 241 26.00 4.51 -21.24
C ARG A 241 25.57 3.17 -21.82
N THR A 242 26.07 2.09 -21.27
CA THR A 242 25.71 0.73 -21.71
C THR A 242 24.28 0.36 -21.30
N LEU A 243 23.86 0.76 -20.08
CA LEU A 243 22.60 0.33 -19.48
C LEU A 243 21.44 1.28 -19.73
N ILE A 244 21.66 2.52 -20.17
CA ILE A 244 20.58 3.50 -20.39
C ILE A 244 19.52 2.96 -21.37
N ARG A 245 19.95 2.28 -22.42
CA ARG A 245 19.03 1.73 -23.44
C ARG A 245 18.17 0.58 -22.88
N PRO A 246 18.72 -0.49 -22.27
CA PRO A 246 17.92 -1.53 -21.61
C PRO A 246 16.98 -0.98 -20.54
N ILE A 247 17.45 -0.10 -19.68
CA ILE A 247 16.65 0.48 -18.59
C ILE A 247 15.49 1.32 -19.14
N CYS A 248 15.72 2.16 -20.15
CA CYS A 248 14.66 2.93 -20.78
C CYS A 248 13.63 2.04 -21.49
N ILE A 249 14.06 0.96 -22.15
CA ILE A 249 13.14 0.04 -22.81
C ILE A 249 12.26 -0.69 -21.80
N THR A 250 12.83 -1.23 -20.71
CA THR A 250 12.07 -1.92 -19.68
C THR A 250 11.10 -0.99 -18.96
N THR A 251 11.53 0.23 -18.64
CA THR A 251 10.65 1.23 -18.02
C THR A 251 9.51 1.63 -18.96
N LEU A 252 9.81 1.89 -20.23
CA LEU A 252 8.79 2.30 -21.19
C LEU A 252 7.77 1.18 -21.44
N THR A 253 8.22 -0.07 -21.58
CA THR A 253 7.31 -1.22 -21.73
C THR A 253 6.42 -1.41 -20.50
N THR A 254 6.95 -1.24 -19.31
CA THR A 254 6.16 -1.33 -18.06
C THR A 254 5.15 -0.20 -17.98
N VAL A 255 5.56 1.03 -18.26
CA VAL A 255 4.68 2.21 -18.28
C VAL A 255 3.55 2.04 -19.29
N LEU A 256 3.88 1.66 -20.52
CA LEU A 256 2.86 1.45 -21.56
C LEU A 256 1.92 0.27 -21.23
N GLY A 257 2.43 -0.78 -20.58
CA GLY A 257 1.61 -1.91 -20.13
C GLY A 257 0.59 -1.55 -19.05
N LEU A 258 0.94 -0.63 -18.16
CA LEU A 258 0.05 -0.16 -17.08
C LEU A 258 -0.83 1.03 -17.47
N LEU A 259 -0.49 1.73 -18.55
CA LEU A 259 -1.21 2.92 -18.98
C LEU A 259 -2.72 2.69 -19.21
N PRO A 260 -3.17 1.58 -19.82
CA PRO A 260 -4.59 1.30 -19.97
C PRO A 260 -5.33 1.20 -18.64
N LEU A 261 -4.71 0.57 -17.62
CA LEU A 261 -5.30 0.44 -16.29
C LEU A 261 -5.52 1.80 -15.61
N VAL A 262 -4.62 2.75 -15.85
CA VAL A 262 -4.69 4.09 -15.27
C VAL A 262 -5.69 4.98 -15.99
N LEU A 263 -5.67 4.98 -17.34
CA LEU A 263 -6.47 5.91 -18.16
C LEU A 263 -7.89 5.40 -18.41
N PHE A 264 -8.05 4.10 -18.62
CA PHE A 264 -9.32 3.48 -19.06
C PHE A 264 -9.68 2.25 -18.20
N PRO A 265 -9.83 2.41 -16.87
CA PRO A 265 -10.24 1.28 -16.06
C PRO A 265 -11.69 0.89 -16.39
N GLY A 266 -11.92 -0.40 -16.54
CA GLY A 266 -13.26 -0.98 -16.65
C GLY A 266 -13.90 -1.20 -15.28
N ALA A 267 -15.15 -1.66 -15.28
CA ALA A 267 -15.88 -2.01 -14.05
C ALA A 267 -15.08 -3.00 -13.20
N GLY A 268 -14.84 -2.68 -11.94
CA GLY A 268 -14.04 -3.47 -10.99
C GLY A 268 -12.53 -3.23 -11.05
N SER A 269 -11.96 -2.80 -12.17
CA SER A 269 -10.54 -2.46 -12.25
C SER A 269 -10.22 -1.05 -11.73
N GLU A 270 -11.23 -0.23 -11.50
CA GLU A 270 -11.11 1.11 -10.89
C GLU A 270 -10.41 1.07 -9.53
N LEU A 271 -10.61 -0.01 -8.77
CA LEU A 271 -9.93 -0.23 -7.50
C LEU A 271 -8.40 -0.29 -7.62
N TYR A 272 -7.89 -0.77 -8.75
CA TYR A 272 -6.46 -0.91 -9.01
C TYR A 272 -5.83 0.33 -9.66
N ARG A 273 -6.62 1.36 -9.98
CA ARG A 273 -6.12 2.61 -10.59
C ARG A 273 -5.06 3.26 -9.71
N GLY A 274 -5.30 3.40 -8.41
CA GLY A 274 -4.36 3.97 -7.45
C GLY A 274 -3.02 3.23 -7.41
N LEU A 275 -3.04 1.90 -7.36
CA LEU A 275 -1.86 1.04 -7.46
C LEU A 275 -1.10 1.29 -8.77
N GLY A 276 -1.81 1.30 -9.90
CA GLY A 276 -1.21 1.52 -11.21
C GLY A 276 -0.53 2.87 -11.34
N VAL A 277 -1.15 3.93 -10.81
CA VAL A 277 -0.61 5.30 -10.84
C VAL A 277 0.63 5.45 -9.98
N VAL A 278 0.62 4.93 -8.75
CA VAL A 278 1.79 4.93 -7.86
C VAL A 278 2.96 4.21 -8.52
N PHE A 279 2.69 3.05 -9.08
CA PHE A 279 3.73 2.26 -9.75
C PHE A 279 4.27 2.96 -11.00
N LEU A 280 3.40 3.52 -11.84
CA LEU A 280 3.77 4.24 -13.05
C LEU A 280 4.57 5.51 -12.72
N GLY A 281 4.05 6.37 -11.82
CA GLY A 281 4.71 7.59 -11.40
C GLY A 281 6.05 7.31 -10.73
N GLY A 282 6.08 6.31 -9.84
CA GLY A 282 7.30 5.86 -9.17
C GLY A 282 8.35 5.35 -10.13
N MET A 283 7.97 4.52 -11.10
CA MET A 283 8.88 3.98 -12.12
C MET A 283 9.51 5.08 -12.99
N VAL A 284 8.69 6.02 -13.49
CA VAL A 284 9.18 7.12 -14.35
C VAL A 284 10.17 8.00 -13.59
N VAL A 285 9.75 8.51 -12.43
CA VAL A 285 10.58 9.41 -11.62
C VAL A 285 11.83 8.70 -11.14
N SER A 286 11.68 7.49 -10.58
CA SER A 286 12.81 6.71 -10.10
C SER A 286 13.81 6.41 -11.21
N THR A 287 13.38 6.03 -12.41
CA THR A 287 14.30 5.74 -13.51
C THR A 287 15.12 6.96 -13.90
N CYS A 288 14.46 8.14 -14.02
CA CYS A 288 15.19 9.39 -14.31
C CYS A 288 16.25 9.72 -13.25
N PHE A 289 15.87 9.60 -11.98
CA PHE A 289 16.80 9.90 -10.88
C PHE A 289 17.85 8.80 -10.69
N THR A 290 17.53 7.54 -10.87
CA THR A 290 18.46 6.42 -10.71
C THR A 290 19.62 6.54 -11.71
N LEU A 291 19.36 6.96 -12.94
CA LEU A 291 20.40 7.16 -13.97
C LEU A 291 21.40 8.29 -13.62
N VAL A 292 21.03 9.21 -12.74
CA VAL A 292 21.88 10.34 -12.34
C VAL A 292 22.37 10.19 -10.90
N LEU A 293 21.47 9.93 -9.97
CA LEU A 293 21.78 9.94 -8.55
C LEU A 293 22.59 8.72 -8.11
N VAL A 294 22.23 7.52 -8.57
CA VAL A 294 22.95 6.29 -8.17
C VAL A 294 24.42 6.34 -8.61
N PRO A 295 24.78 6.74 -9.85
CA PRO A 295 26.16 6.98 -10.25
C PRO A 295 26.91 7.97 -9.38
N VAL A 296 26.29 9.11 -9.08
CA VAL A 296 26.93 10.17 -8.26
C VAL A 296 27.16 9.67 -6.83
N VAL A 297 26.15 9.07 -6.21
CA VAL A 297 26.25 8.52 -4.84
C VAL A 297 27.28 7.39 -4.79
N PHE A 298 27.34 6.54 -5.82
CA PHE A 298 28.31 5.46 -5.88
C PHE A 298 29.75 5.97 -5.97
N VAL A 299 30.04 6.95 -6.83
CA VAL A 299 31.37 7.56 -6.94
C VAL A 299 31.75 8.25 -5.62
N LEU A 300 30.85 9.08 -5.08
CA LEU A 300 31.08 9.77 -3.81
C LEU A 300 31.39 8.79 -2.67
N PHE A 301 30.69 7.67 -2.67
CA PHE A 301 30.87 6.63 -1.67
C PHE A 301 32.22 5.91 -1.82
N MET A 302 32.67 5.68 -3.05
CA MET A 302 33.97 5.07 -3.32
C MET A 302 35.14 6.05 -2.93
N ASP A 303 34.95 7.34 -3.19
CA ASP A 303 35.93 8.37 -2.80
C ASP A 303 35.99 8.47 -1.26
N LEU A 304 34.88 8.49 -0.58
CA LEU A 304 34.83 8.48 0.89
C LEU A 304 35.54 7.28 1.48
N ARG A 305 35.32 6.10 0.90
CA ARG A 305 35.96 4.84 1.32
C ARG A 305 37.49 4.91 1.12
N SER A 306 37.96 5.52 0.03
CA SER A 306 39.38 5.69 -0.24
C SER A 306 40.02 6.61 0.77
N LEU A 307 39.37 7.74 1.11
CA LEU A 307 39.84 8.69 2.16
C LEU A 307 39.94 8.03 3.53
N LEU A 308 38.92 7.26 3.94
CA LEU A 308 38.93 6.53 5.23
C LEU A 308 40.00 5.45 5.30
N ARG A 309 40.34 4.77 4.19
CA ARG A 309 41.46 3.81 4.14
C ARG A 309 42.81 4.49 4.26
N LEU A 310 43.01 5.63 3.61
CA LEU A 310 44.23 6.40 3.71
C LEU A 310 44.49 6.93 5.15
N GLU A 311 43.42 7.29 5.86
CA GLU A 311 43.51 7.68 7.27
C GLU A 311 43.92 6.50 8.19
N GLN A 312 43.44 5.30 7.89
CA GLN A 312 43.86 4.11 8.65
C GLN A 312 45.32 3.71 8.40
N GLU A 313 45.81 3.82 7.19
CA GLU A 313 47.22 3.56 6.87
C GLU A 313 48.15 4.58 7.48
N THR A 314 47.77 5.86 7.58
CA THR A 314 48.56 6.92 8.24
C THR A 314 48.56 6.77 9.76
N THR A 315 47.54 6.18 10.36
CA THR A 315 47.46 5.99 11.84
C THR A 315 48.18 4.72 12.30
N THR A 316 48.47 3.77 11.40
CA THR A 316 49.17 2.50 11.72
C THR A 316 50.65 2.48 11.33
N ALA A 317 51.21 3.58 10.86
CA ALA A 317 52.64 3.67 10.64
C ALA A 317 53.40 3.59 11.99
N PRO A 318 54.18 2.55 12.26
CA PRO A 318 54.91 2.47 13.52
C PRO A 318 55.99 3.54 13.56
N MET A 319 55.97 4.37 14.60
CA MET A 319 57.12 5.15 15.03
C MET A 319 58.26 4.22 15.47
N ASP A 320 58.99 3.67 14.54
CA ASP A 320 60.25 3.02 14.87
C ASP A 320 61.39 3.93 14.60
N GLY A 321 61.66 4.78 15.60
CA GLY A 321 62.85 5.58 15.71
C GLY A 321 64.01 4.73 16.18
N ARG A 322 64.72 4.10 15.26
CA ARG A 322 66.06 3.62 15.52
C ARG A 322 67.05 4.19 14.51
N ALA A 323 67.72 5.22 15.00
CA ALA A 323 69.02 5.59 14.51
C ALA A 323 69.95 4.37 14.53
N ASN A 324 70.57 4.01 13.43
CA ASN A 324 71.80 3.27 13.42
C ASN A 324 72.75 3.80 12.40
N SER A 325 73.90 4.30 12.95
CA SER A 325 75.10 4.81 12.31
C SER A 325 75.83 3.71 11.50
N PRO A 326 76.66 4.12 10.54
CA PRO A 326 77.37 3.28 9.61
C PRO A 326 78.69 2.73 10.18
N SER A 327 78.97 1.45 9.99
CA SER A 327 80.34 0.90 10.04
C SER A 327 80.41 -0.23 8.97
N GLY A 328 81.18 -0.05 8.05
CA GLY A 328 82.38 -0.42 7.39
C GLY A 328 82.59 -1.94 7.28
N ASP A 329 83.03 -2.24 6.09
CA ASP A 329 83.92 -3.30 5.60
C ASP A 329 83.35 -4.25 4.57
N SER A 330 83.82 -4.05 3.36
CA SER A 330 83.97 -5.07 2.34
C SER A 330 85.14 -6.05 2.71
N PRO A 331 85.33 -7.27 2.21
CA PRO A 331 85.64 -7.50 0.82
C PRO A 331 85.16 -8.83 0.14
N VAL A 332 85.11 -8.75 -1.17
CA VAL A 332 85.58 -9.68 -2.21
C VAL A 332 85.47 -11.20 -1.97
N ALA A 333 84.79 -11.91 -2.85
CA ALA A 333 85.34 -12.97 -3.72
C ALA A 333 84.31 -13.77 -4.50
N LEU A 334 84.46 -13.77 -5.83
CA LEU A 334 84.52 -14.88 -6.77
C LEU A 334 83.29 -15.78 -7.00
N LEU A 335 82.80 -15.67 -8.25
CA LEU A 335 82.17 -16.67 -9.09
C LEU A 335 82.91 -18.03 -9.09
N PRO A 336 82.32 -19.18 -9.46
CA PRO A 336 81.94 -19.45 -10.82
C PRO A 336 80.69 -20.37 -11.08
N ASP A 337 80.08 -20.15 -12.21
CA ASP A 337 79.78 -21.05 -13.31
C ASP A 337 79.27 -22.50 -13.09
N ARG A 338 78.13 -22.83 -13.72
CA ARG A 338 77.76 -23.99 -14.56
C ARG A 338 76.26 -24.22 -14.57
N GLN A 339 75.63 -23.98 -15.71
CA GLN A 339 75.24 -24.93 -16.80
C GLN A 339 74.36 -26.11 -16.38
N SER A 340 73.26 -26.20 -17.14
CA SER A 340 72.55 -27.39 -17.67
C SER A 340 71.72 -28.26 -16.69
N VAL A 341 70.43 -28.41 -16.87
CA VAL A 341 69.69 -29.18 -17.90
C VAL A 341 68.27 -28.64 -17.99
#